data_4145487ee59e1ae0eca14580314c53fd
#
_entry.id   4145487ee59e1ae0eca14580314c53fd
#
_cell.length_a   1.000
_cell.length_b   1.000
_cell.length_c   1.000
_cell.angle_alpha   90.00
_cell.angle_beta   90.00
_cell.angle_gamma   90.00
#
_symmetry.space_group_name_H-M   'P 1'
#
loop_
_entity.id
_entity.type
_entity.pdbx_description
1 polymer ?
#
loop_
_entity_poly.entity_id
_entity_poly.type
_entity_poly.pdbx_seq_one_letter_code
_entity_poly.pdbx_strand_id
1 'polypeptide(L)'
;MSCPVHKWATVLALLLAGFPAFSADNGHPLSMWQIDGASNSIYLLGSIHMLREKDHPIPSAIYDAYSQADALIMEIDMDDIDPVADQALATELGLIQDGRTLPDLMGPELYSEAESLAEALQIPLRLLDKSEPWYAAINVEMMMLMRIGFNPMHGIEFHLAEIASRDNKEIFGLETTRQQLEILDTLSLESQRDLLIQTLSDSADLSEVMDDMVDAWRYGDIEFLEKSLLADMQEFDELHQAIVVNRNRNWVVRIEELLREKDDYLIIVGALHLVGDQGVPNLLSRRGYTVKQLHQPPN
;
A
#
# COMPACT_ATOMS: atom_id res chain seq x y z
N MET A 1 -24.27 -64.43 -32.95
CA MET A 1 -25.62 -64.87 -32.46
C MET A 1 -26.18 -63.75 -31.63
N SER A 2 -27.22 -63.19 -32.18
CA SER A 2 -28.43 -62.52 -31.61
C SER A 2 -28.26 -61.37 -30.60
N CYS A 3 -28.56 -60.20 -31.13
CA CYS A 3 -29.31 -59.13 -30.48
C CYS A 3 -30.66 -59.62 -29.88
N PRO A 4 -31.32 -58.97 -28.93
CA PRO A 4 -32.25 -57.88 -29.25
C PRO A 4 -32.27 -56.73 -28.18
N VAL A 5 -32.39 -55.50 -28.58
CA VAL A 5 -33.49 -54.54 -28.71
C VAL A 5 -34.66 -54.72 -27.71
N HIS A 6 -34.96 -53.66 -26.95
CA HIS A 6 -36.32 -53.14 -26.60
C HIS A 6 -36.14 -51.91 -25.69
N LYS A 7 -36.48 -50.74 -26.14
CA LYS A 7 -37.75 -49.98 -26.29
C LYS A 7 -38.15 -49.17 -25.05
N TRP A 8 -38.09 -47.86 -25.20
CA TRP A 8 -39.05 -46.79 -24.86
C TRP A 8 -39.73 -46.79 -23.45
N ALA A 9 -39.42 -45.74 -22.67
CA ALA A 9 -40.42 -45.07 -21.88
C ALA A 9 -40.01 -43.58 -21.73
N THR A 10 -40.80 -42.76 -22.39
CA THR A 10 -40.82 -41.30 -22.27
C THR A 10 -41.42 -40.95 -20.91
N VAL A 11 -40.63 -40.26 -20.04
CA VAL A 11 -41.18 -39.60 -18.86
C VAL A 11 -40.91 -38.12 -19.04
N LEU A 12 -42.01 -37.40 -19.22
CA LEU A 12 -42.08 -35.95 -19.24
C LEU A 12 -41.86 -35.43 -17.83
N ALA A 13 -40.60 -35.06 -17.52
CA ALA A 13 -40.30 -34.32 -16.28
C ALA A 13 -40.37 -32.83 -16.59
N LEU A 14 -41.36 -32.15 -16.03
CA LEU A 14 -41.48 -30.71 -16.02
C LEU A 14 -40.16 -30.12 -15.48
N LEU A 15 -39.44 -29.43 -16.35
CA LEU A 15 -38.40 -28.51 -16.01
C LEU A 15 -39.02 -27.30 -15.31
N LEU A 16 -39.02 -27.31 -13.99
CA LEU A 16 -38.98 -26.10 -13.21
C LEU A 16 -37.55 -25.53 -13.44
N ALA A 17 -37.43 -24.77 -14.49
CA ALA A 17 -36.28 -23.88 -14.64
C ALA A 17 -36.30 -22.91 -13.45
N GLY A 18 -35.50 -23.21 -12.44
CA GLY A 18 -35.09 -22.22 -11.47
C GLY A 18 -34.38 -21.17 -12.27
N PHE A 19 -34.97 -19.99 -12.42
CA PHE A 19 -34.26 -18.82 -12.84
C PHE A 19 -33.08 -18.68 -11.89
N PRO A 20 -31.83 -18.56 -12.41
CA PRO A 20 -30.75 -18.13 -11.55
C PRO A 20 -31.22 -16.80 -10.96
N ALA A 21 -31.29 -16.71 -9.64
CA ALA A 21 -31.44 -15.43 -9.00
C ALA A 21 -30.32 -14.57 -9.60
N PHE A 22 -30.70 -13.55 -10.34
CA PHE A 22 -29.78 -12.49 -10.68
C PHE A 22 -29.25 -11.98 -9.34
N SER A 23 -28.04 -12.39 -8.97
CA SER A 23 -27.27 -11.70 -7.99
C SER A 23 -27.26 -10.27 -8.49
N ALA A 24 -27.87 -9.35 -7.75
CA ALA A 24 -27.74 -7.94 -8.07
C ALA A 24 -26.23 -7.72 -8.21
N ASP A 25 -25.84 -7.21 -9.35
CA ASP A 25 -24.46 -6.85 -9.59
C ASP A 25 -24.12 -5.74 -8.59
N ASN A 26 -23.52 -6.14 -7.44
CA ASN A 26 -23.20 -5.21 -6.36
C ASN A 26 -21.90 -4.45 -6.66
N GLY A 27 -21.43 -4.50 -7.91
CA GLY A 27 -20.12 -4.01 -8.26
C GLY A 27 -19.01 -4.90 -7.70
N HIS A 28 -17.78 -4.39 -7.69
CA HIS A 28 -16.64 -5.09 -7.11
C HIS A 28 -16.16 -4.40 -5.82
N PRO A 29 -15.55 -5.13 -4.87
CA PRO A 29 -14.98 -4.51 -3.67
C PRO A 29 -13.87 -3.50 -4.05
N LEU A 30 -13.52 -2.65 -3.10
CA LEU A 30 -12.43 -1.68 -3.19
C LEU A 30 -11.47 -1.86 -2.02
N SER A 31 -10.23 -1.41 -2.18
CA SER A 31 -9.29 -1.26 -1.05
C SER A 31 -9.65 -0.05 -0.19
N MET A 32 -10.94 0.02 0.19
CA MET A 32 -11.51 1.12 0.96
C MET A 32 -12.58 0.63 1.92
N TRP A 33 -12.59 1.17 3.14
CA TRP A 33 -13.54 0.82 4.21
C TRP A 33 -14.22 2.05 4.76
N GLN A 34 -15.41 1.84 5.32
CA GLN A 34 -16.14 2.85 6.09
C GLN A 34 -16.29 2.39 7.53
N ILE A 35 -16.12 3.33 8.44
CA ILE A 35 -16.37 3.17 9.87
C ILE A 35 -17.28 4.33 10.30
N ASP A 36 -18.41 4.00 10.92
CA ASP A 36 -19.34 5.00 11.43
C ASP A 36 -19.01 5.32 12.89
N GLY A 37 -18.80 6.61 13.17
CA GLY A 37 -18.72 7.16 14.50
C GLY A 37 -20.10 7.45 15.09
N ALA A 38 -20.13 8.21 16.19
CA ALA A 38 -21.39 8.60 16.82
C ALA A 38 -22.15 9.67 16.00
N SER A 39 -21.44 10.53 15.27
CA SER A 39 -21.99 11.67 14.51
C SER A 39 -21.29 11.92 13.18
N ASN A 40 -20.35 11.07 12.79
CA ASN A 40 -19.56 11.21 11.58
C ASN A 40 -19.26 9.85 10.96
N SER A 41 -18.68 9.86 9.77
CA SER A 41 -18.14 8.69 9.08
C SER A 41 -16.66 8.90 8.77
N ILE A 42 -15.87 7.84 8.90
CA ILE A 42 -14.50 7.80 8.45
C ILE A 42 -14.38 6.80 7.30
N TYR A 43 -13.79 7.25 6.21
CA TYR A 43 -13.39 6.43 5.08
C TYR A 43 -11.92 6.13 5.19
N LEU A 44 -11.54 4.84 5.17
CA LEU A 44 -10.14 4.40 5.11
C LEU A 44 -9.84 3.94 3.69
N LEU A 45 -8.95 4.61 2.99
CA LEU A 45 -8.50 4.27 1.65
C LEU A 45 -7.08 3.73 1.70
N GLY A 46 -6.91 2.51 1.22
CA GLY A 46 -5.58 1.99 0.92
C GLY A 46 -5.04 2.63 -0.35
N SER A 47 -3.87 3.21 -0.30
CA SER A 47 -3.24 3.88 -1.42
C SER A 47 -2.11 3.05 -2.02
N ILE A 48 -1.74 3.41 -3.24
CA ILE A 48 -0.47 3.07 -3.88
C ILE A 48 0.26 4.38 -4.13
N HIS A 49 1.45 4.52 -3.51
CA HIS A 49 2.21 5.77 -3.52
C HIS A 49 2.74 6.16 -4.90
N MET A 50 2.88 5.18 -5.78
CA MET A 50 3.36 5.39 -7.15
C MET A 50 2.44 4.64 -8.12
N LEU A 51 1.92 5.33 -9.12
CA LEU A 51 1.11 4.77 -10.20
C LEU A 51 1.66 5.25 -11.55
N ARG A 52 1.09 4.76 -12.62
CA ARG A 52 1.38 5.21 -13.99
C ARG A 52 0.18 6.00 -14.52
N GLU A 53 0.40 6.81 -15.53
CA GLU A 53 -0.67 7.53 -16.21
C GLU A 53 -1.80 6.59 -16.68
N LYS A 54 -1.44 5.39 -17.16
CA LYS A 54 -2.41 4.37 -17.61
C LYS A 54 -3.30 3.80 -16.51
N ASP A 55 -2.88 3.93 -15.26
CA ASP A 55 -3.61 3.43 -14.09
C ASP A 55 -4.72 4.41 -13.65
N HIS A 56 -4.82 5.55 -14.30
CA HIS A 56 -5.92 6.51 -14.16
C HIS A 56 -6.97 6.32 -15.28
N PRO A 57 -8.26 6.65 -15.01
CA PRO A 57 -8.79 7.17 -13.75
C PRO A 57 -8.85 6.12 -12.64
N ILE A 58 -8.76 6.58 -11.40
CA ILE A 58 -9.00 5.74 -10.22
C ILE A 58 -10.50 5.44 -10.07
N PRO A 59 -10.90 4.43 -9.27
CA PRO A 59 -12.32 4.10 -9.08
C PRO A 59 -13.17 5.29 -8.63
N SER A 60 -14.34 5.46 -9.23
CA SER A 60 -15.21 6.64 -8.97
C SER A 60 -15.70 6.73 -7.53
N ALA A 61 -15.89 5.60 -6.86
CA ALA A 61 -16.30 5.59 -5.46
C ALA A 61 -15.27 6.24 -4.51
N ILE A 62 -13.99 6.34 -4.91
CA ILE A 62 -12.98 7.10 -4.16
C ILE A 62 -13.30 8.59 -4.20
N TYR A 63 -13.72 9.13 -5.36
CA TYR A 63 -14.16 10.53 -5.46
C TYR A 63 -15.46 10.78 -4.71
N ASP A 64 -16.35 9.78 -4.62
CA ASP A 64 -17.58 9.87 -3.81
C ASP A 64 -17.23 9.99 -2.31
N ALA A 65 -16.30 9.17 -1.82
CA ALA A 65 -15.80 9.27 -0.45
C ALA A 65 -15.07 10.60 -0.20
N TYR A 66 -14.24 11.05 -1.14
CA TYR A 66 -13.59 12.35 -1.09
C TYR A 66 -14.61 13.49 -0.98
N SER A 67 -15.69 13.43 -1.75
CA SER A 67 -16.72 14.47 -1.75
C SER A 67 -17.51 14.55 -0.43
N GLN A 68 -17.65 13.44 0.26
CA GLN A 68 -18.36 13.34 1.54
C GLN A 68 -17.49 13.74 2.73
N ALA A 69 -16.18 13.60 2.61
CA ALA A 69 -15.24 13.98 3.68
C ALA A 69 -15.10 15.51 3.80
N ASP A 70 -15.09 16.02 5.01
CA ASP A 70 -14.82 17.44 5.32
C ASP A 70 -13.34 17.76 5.19
N ALA A 71 -12.46 16.81 5.55
CA ALA A 71 -11.01 16.92 5.45
C ALA A 71 -10.35 15.59 5.06
N LEU A 72 -9.11 15.66 4.59
CA LEU A 72 -8.26 14.51 4.34
C LEU A 72 -7.28 14.30 5.48
N ILE A 73 -6.97 13.04 5.75
CA ILE A 73 -5.88 12.67 6.65
C ILE A 73 -4.97 11.70 5.88
N MET A 74 -3.70 12.04 5.80
CA MET A 74 -2.69 11.24 5.09
C MET A 74 -1.60 10.78 6.07
N GLU A 75 -0.71 9.92 5.62
CA GLU A 75 0.42 9.51 6.46
C GLU A 75 1.26 10.72 6.86
N ILE A 76 1.57 11.58 5.89
CA ILE A 76 2.19 12.89 6.12
C ILE A 76 1.28 13.98 5.57
N ASP A 77 1.39 15.17 6.14
CA ASP A 77 0.66 16.34 5.69
C ASP A 77 1.23 16.82 4.33
N MET A 78 0.44 16.59 3.26
CA MET A 78 0.87 16.94 1.91
C MET A 78 0.83 18.45 1.63
N ASP A 79 0.13 19.23 2.45
CA ASP A 79 0.10 20.70 2.35
C ASP A 79 1.34 21.33 2.99
N ASP A 80 1.98 20.65 3.94
CA ASP A 80 3.17 21.11 4.66
C ASP A 80 4.50 20.60 4.06
N ILE A 81 4.45 19.92 2.90
CA ILE A 81 5.67 19.43 2.24
C ILE A 81 6.56 20.60 1.79
N ASP A 82 7.77 20.65 2.36
CA ASP A 82 8.87 21.50 1.87
C ASP A 82 9.94 20.61 1.20
N PRO A 83 9.97 20.52 -0.14
CA PRO A 83 10.89 19.63 -0.84
C PRO A 83 12.36 19.90 -0.53
N VAL A 84 12.73 21.14 -0.14
CA VAL A 84 14.11 21.51 0.19
C VAL A 84 14.44 21.02 1.61
N ALA A 85 13.54 21.24 2.55
CA ALA A 85 13.72 20.78 3.92
C ALA A 85 13.68 19.25 4.01
N ASP A 86 12.76 18.60 3.30
CA ASP A 86 12.63 17.14 3.27
C ASP A 86 13.85 16.48 2.61
N GLN A 87 14.38 17.06 1.53
CA GLN A 87 15.62 16.57 0.92
C GLN A 87 16.83 16.77 1.85
N ALA A 88 16.90 17.87 2.58
CA ALA A 88 17.94 18.11 3.57
C ALA A 88 17.87 17.08 4.71
N LEU A 89 16.67 16.81 5.20
CA LEU A 89 16.42 15.80 6.23
C LEU A 89 16.77 14.38 5.76
N ALA A 90 16.34 14.00 4.56
CA ALA A 90 16.69 12.71 3.96
C ALA A 90 18.21 12.56 3.78
N THR A 91 18.90 13.65 3.47
CA THR A 91 20.38 13.69 3.38
C THR A 91 21.03 13.60 4.75
N GLU A 92 20.47 14.27 5.76
CA GLU A 92 20.97 14.23 7.15
C GLU A 92 20.93 12.82 7.72
N LEU A 93 19.80 12.11 7.55
CA LEU A 93 19.58 10.78 8.11
C LEU A 93 20.14 9.67 7.21
N GLY A 94 20.00 9.80 5.91
CA GLY A 94 20.33 8.75 4.95
C GLY A 94 21.78 8.69 4.50
N LEU A 95 22.60 9.72 4.78
CA LEU A 95 24.02 9.68 4.42
C LEU A 95 24.90 9.38 5.63
N ILE A 96 25.88 8.51 5.41
CA ILE A 96 26.89 8.13 6.41
C ILE A 96 27.75 9.33 6.77
N GLN A 97 27.79 9.69 8.06
CA GLN A 97 28.46 10.89 8.57
C GLN A 97 29.84 10.63 9.20
N ASP A 98 30.15 9.38 9.53
CA ASP A 98 31.36 8.99 10.31
C ASP A 98 32.57 8.61 9.45
N GLY A 99 32.46 8.79 8.14
CA GLY A 99 33.54 8.55 7.17
C GLY A 99 33.59 7.11 6.65
N ARG A 100 32.75 6.20 7.16
CA ARG A 100 32.53 4.88 6.57
C ARG A 100 31.84 5.00 5.21
N THR A 101 31.67 3.87 4.55
CA THR A 101 30.98 3.76 3.27
C THR A 101 29.96 2.63 3.32
N LEU A 102 29.04 2.57 2.37
CA LEU A 102 28.09 1.46 2.23
C LEU A 102 28.81 0.09 2.22
N PRO A 103 29.93 -0.11 1.47
CA PRO A 103 30.73 -1.33 1.58
C PRO A 103 31.20 -1.65 3.00
N ASP A 104 31.61 -0.63 3.78
CA ASP A 104 32.05 -0.82 5.16
C ASP A 104 30.87 -1.25 6.06
N LEU A 105 29.68 -0.69 5.84
CA LEU A 105 28.49 -1.04 6.59
C LEU A 105 27.94 -2.41 6.20
N MET A 106 27.94 -2.76 4.92
CA MET A 106 27.48 -4.09 4.44
C MET A 106 28.43 -5.22 4.82
N GLY A 107 29.71 -4.94 4.85
CA GLY A 107 30.77 -5.96 4.92
C GLY A 107 31.03 -6.61 3.55
N PRO A 108 32.19 -7.27 3.39
CA PRO A 108 32.66 -7.66 2.05
C PRO A 108 31.76 -8.69 1.36
N GLU A 109 31.16 -9.61 2.09
CA GLU A 109 30.33 -10.68 1.54
C GLU A 109 28.98 -10.13 1.05
N LEU A 110 28.23 -9.43 1.91
CA LEU A 110 26.94 -8.85 1.55
C LEU A 110 27.07 -7.73 0.52
N TYR A 111 28.13 -6.93 0.57
CA TYR A 111 28.35 -5.90 -0.44
C TYR A 111 28.63 -6.51 -1.82
N SER A 112 29.42 -7.59 -1.88
CA SER A 112 29.68 -8.33 -3.13
C SER A 112 28.37 -8.93 -3.70
N GLU A 113 27.49 -9.44 -2.85
CA GLU A 113 26.17 -9.91 -3.23
C GLU A 113 25.30 -8.76 -3.78
N ALA A 114 25.19 -7.66 -3.03
CA ALA A 114 24.46 -6.47 -3.44
C ALA A 114 24.98 -5.90 -4.78
N GLU A 115 26.31 -5.84 -4.95
CA GLU A 115 26.94 -5.37 -6.20
C GLU A 115 26.57 -6.28 -7.39
N SER A 116 26.57 -7.60 -7.19
CA SER A 116 26.19 -8.58 -8.22
C SER A 116 24.72 -8.46 -8.62
N LEU A 117 23.83 -8.32 -7.63
CA LEU A 117 22.38 -8.11 -7.87
C LEU A 117 22.13 -6.78 -8.59
N ALA A 118 22.77 -5.70 -8.13
CA ALA A 118 22.65 -4.38 -8.73
C ALA A 118 23.17 -4.35 -10.18
N GLU A 119 24.27 -5.07 -10.46
CA GLU A 119 24.81 -5.20 -11.82
C GLU A 119 23.80 -5.90 -12.76
N ALA A 120 23.18 -6.97 -12.30
CA ALA A 120 22.14 -7.67 -13.06
C ALA A 120 20.96 -6.75 -13.40
N LEU A 121 20.63 -5.81 -12.50
CA LEU A 121 19.59 -4.80 -12.65
C LEU A 121 20.04 -3.54 -13.39
N GLN A 122 21.32 -3.45 -13.74
CA GLN A 122 21.93 -2.23 -14.32
C GLN A 122 21.77 -1.00 -13.40
N ILE A 123 21.83 -1.22 -12.08
CA ILE A 123 21.80 -0.16 -11.07
C ILE A 123 23.24 0.19 -10.69
N PRO A 124 23.66 1.45 -10.78
CA PRO A 124 24.99 1.86 -10.42
C PRO A 124 25.14 2.02 -8.89
N LEU A 125 25.19 0.90 -8.15
CA LEU A 125 25.19 0.87 -6.67
C LEU A 125 26.29 1.77 -6.08
N ARG A 126 27.42 1.93 -6.75
CA ARG A 126 28.51 2.81 -6.32
C ARG A 126 28.15 4.30 -6.19
N LEU A 127 27.07 4.73 -6.83
CA LEU A 127 26.57 6.10 -6.61
C LEU A 127 25.96 6.28 -5.22
N LEU A 128 25.65 5.17 -4.55
CA LEU A 128 25.07 5.11 -3.21
C LEU A 128 26.13 4.77 -2.13
N ASP A 129 27.43 4.80 -2.44
CA ASP A 129 28.53 4.45 -1.50
C ASP A 129 28.54 5.30 -0.21
N LYS A 130 27.89 6.43 -0.20
CA LYS A 130 27.77 7.30 0.98
C LYS A 130 26.44 7.17 1.71
N SER A 131 25.58 6.29 1.26
CA SER A 131 24.24 6.06 1.84
C SER A 131 24.30 5.01 2.94
N GLU A 132 23.49 5.22 3.99
CA GLU A 132 23.10 4.14 4.90
C GLU A 132 22.38 3.04 4.09
N PRO A 133 22.43 1.75 4.51
CA PRO A 133 21.85 0.67 3.73
C PRO A 133 20.34 0.84 3.47
N TRP A 134 19.57 1.34 4.47
CA TRP A 134 18.14 1.63 4.30
C TRP A 134 17.88 2.70 3.23
N TYR A 135 18.71 3.75 3.22
CA TYR A 135 18.55 4.83 2.25
C TYR A 135 18.96 4.39 0.85
N ALA A 136 19.97 3.53 0.74
CA ALA A 136 20.33 2.89 -0.51
C ALA A 136 19.17 2.02 -1.04
N ALA A 137 18.49 1.24 -0.18
CA ALA A 137 17.35 0.41 -0.55
C ALA A 137 16.21 1.24 -1.15
N ILE A 138 15.78 2.32 -0.48
CA ILE A 138 14.72 3.20 -0.99
C ILE A 138 15.10 3.81 -2.35
N ASN A 139 16.35 4.27 -2.51
CA ASN A 139 16.79 4.84 -3.77
C ASN A 139 16.82 3.81 -4.91
N VAL A 140 17.22 2.57 -4.61
CA VAL A 140 17.17 1.45 -5.55
C VAL A 140 15.73 1.15 -5.96
N GLU A 141 14.83 1.00 -5.01
CA GLU A 141 13.41 0.75 -5.28
C GLU A 141 12.78 1.85 -6.14
N MET A 142 13.03 3.11 -5.78
CA MET A 142 12.57 4.27 -6.55
C MET A 142 13.07 4.24 -7.98
N MET A 143 14.37 3.96 -8.18
CA MET A 143 14.95 3.86 -9.52
C MET A 143 14.31 2.74 -10.34
N MET A 144 14.02 1.59 -9.73
CA MET A 144 13.40 0.45 -10.40
C MET A 144 11.97 0.75 -10.79
N LEU A 145 11.15 1.27 -9.88
CA LEU A 145 9.76 1.63 -10.13
C LEU A 145 9.64 2.70 -11.22
N MET A 146 10.49 3.74 -11.17
CA MET A 146 10.50 4.77 -12.21
C MET A 146 10.91 4.22 -13.59
N ARG A 147 11.81 3.24 -13.64
CA ARG A 147 12.24 2.59 -14.89
C ARG A 147 11.09 1.85 -15.59
N ILE A 148 10.16 1.29 -14.83
CA ILE A 148 8.96 0.61 -15.37
C ILE A 148 7.76 1.55 -15.49
N GLY A 149 7.98 2.86 -15.33
CA GLY A 149 7.00 3.92 -15.61
C GLY A 149 6.14 4.35 -14.42
N PHE A 150 6.37 3.81 -13.22
CA PHE A 150 5.71 4.28 -12.02
C PHE A 150 6.28 5.64 -11.60
N ASN A 151 5.42 6.53 -11.12
CA ASN A 151 5.80 7.89 -10.73
C ASN A 151 4.97 8.31 -9.52
N PRO A 152 5.57 8.87 -8.45
CA PRO A 152 4.83 9.36 -7.29
C PRO A 152 3.80 10.44 -7.66
N MET A 153 4.06 11.25 -8.70
CA MET A 153 3.10 12.27 -9.17
C MET A 153 1.77 11.69 -9.69
N HIS A 154 1.73 10.39 -9.98
CA HIS A 154 0.50 9.67 -10.32
C HIS A 154 -0.06 8.88 -9.14
N GLY A 155 0.65 8.83 -7.99
CA GLY A 155 0.19 8.17 -6.77
C GLY A 155 -1.10 8.78 -6.23
N ILE A 156 -1.81 7.99 -5.43
CA ILE A 156 -3.12 8.37 -4.88
C ILE A 156 -3.03 9.62 -4.03
N GLU A 157 -1.99 9.73 -3.21
CA GLU A 157 -1.77 10.88 -2.31
C GLU A 157 -1.62 12.18 -3.10
N PHE A 158 -0.71 12.23 -4.06
CA PHE A 158 -0.51 13.42 -4.90
C PHE A 158 -1.75 13.77 -5.70
N HIS A 159 -2.43 12.76 -6.27
CA HIS A 159 -3.64 12.97 -7.03
C HIS A 159 -4.76 13.60 -6.20
N LEU A 160 -5.01 13.07 -4.98
CA LEU A 160 -6.06 13.58 -4.11
C LEU A 160 -5.66 14.90 -3.43
N ALA A 161 -4.38 15.10 -3.10
CA ALA A 161 -3.87 16.37 -2.58
C ALA A 161 -4.03 17.50 -3.61
N GLU A 162 -3.76 17.24 -4.89
CA GLU A 162 -3.98 18.23 -5.95
C GLU A 162 -5.46 18.63 -6.06
N ILE A 163 -6.38 17.69 -5.90
CA ILE A 163 -7.82 17.97 -5.89
C ILE A 163 -8.19 18.77 -4.63
N ALA A 164 -7.71 18.36 -3.46
CA ALA A 164 -7.96 19.03 -2.18
C ALA A 164 -7.48 20.49 -2.18
N SER A 165 -6.30 20.75 -2.72
CA SER A 165 -5.76 22.10 -2.88
C SER A 165 -6.65 22.98 -3.77
N ARG A 166 -7.20 22.43 -4.85
CA ARG A 166 -8.15 23.16 -5.71
C ARG A 166 -9.48 23.46 -5.01
N ASP A 167 -9.93 22.53 -4.18
CA ASP A 167 -11.21 22.63 -3.46
C ASP A 167 -11.06 23.37 -2.12
N ASN A 168 -9.85 23.75 -1.72
CA ASN A 168 -9.47 24.28 -0.39
C ASN A 168 -9.92 23.35 0.76
N LYS A 169 -9.81 22.04 0.56
CA LYS A 169 -10.06 21.04 1.59
C LYS A 169 -8.76 20.81 2.36
N GLU A 170 -8.83 20.89 3.69
CA GLU A 170 -7.66 20.72 4.57
C GLU A 170 -7.12 19.29 4.52
N ILE A 171 -5.80 19.17 4.63
CA ILE A 171 -5.08 17.92 4.77
C ILE A 171 -4.37 17.92 6.12
N PHE A 172 -4.35 16.79 6.79
CA PHE A 172 -3.61 16.58 8.06
C PHE A 172 -2.75 15.34 7.94
N GLY A 173 -1.61 15.33 8.64
CA GLY A 173 -0.72 14.17 8.75
C GLY A 173 -1.01 13.33 9.99
N LEU A 174 -0.89 12.01 9.87
CA LEU A 174 -0.81 11.09 11.00
C LEU A 174 0.58 11.12 11.63
N GLU A 175 1.60 11.40 10.82
CA GLU A 175 3.02 11.44 11.14
C GLU A 175 3.69 12.61 10.42
N THR A 176 4.92 12.89 10.77
CA THR A 176 5.77 13.85 10.04
C THR A 176 6.77 13.09 9.14
N THR A 177 7.31 13.77 8.12
CA THR A 177 8.40 13.22 7.28
C THR A 177 9.57 12.72 8.13
N ARG A 178 9.97 13.49 9.18
CA ARG A 178 11.04 13.07 10.10
C ARG A 178 10.72 11.76 10.80
N GLN A 179 9.51 11.60 11.33
CA GLN A 179 9.10 10.37 12.01
C GLN A 179 9.16 9.16 11.07
N GLN A 180 8.74 9.31 9.81
CA GLN A 180 8.81 8.21 8.85
C GLN A 180 10.25 7.83 8.48
N LEU A 181 11.12 8.81 8.25
CA LEU A 181 12.52 8.53 7.94
C LEU A 181 13.26 7.93 9.14
N GLU A 182 13.00 8.41 10.36
CA GLU A 182 13.58 7.87 11.59
C GLU A 182 13.16 6.40 11.86
N ILE A 183 12.01 5.95 11.37
CA ILE A 183 11.60 4.53 11.45
C ILE A 183 12.64 3.64 10.77
N LEU A 184 13.13 4.04 9.61
CA LEU A 184 14.11 3.28 8.84
C LEU A 184 15.54 3.49 9.34
N ASP A 185 15.86 4.72 9.73
CA ASP A 185 17.18 5.10 10.25
C ASP A 185 17.51 4.41 11.58
N THR A 186 16.51 4.16 12.42
CA THR A 186 16.67 3.51 13.72
C THR A 186 16.63 1.98 13.67
N LEU A 187 16.42 1.37 12.52
CA LEU A 187 16.54 -0.09 12.35
C LEU A 187 17.95 -0.55 12.68
N SER A 188 18.07 -1.77 13.20
CA SER A 188 19.37 -2.40 13.36
C SER A 188 20.11 -2.44 12.03
N LEU A 189 21.43 -2.37 12.06
CA LEU A 189 22.24 -2.47 10.84
C LEU A 189 22.00 -3.79 10.10
N GLU A 190 21.65 -4.86 10.81
CA GLU A 190 21.27 -6.15 10.22
C GLU A 190 19.99 -5.99 9.38
N SER A 191 18.92 -5.44 9.96
CA SER A 191 17.66 -5.22 9.24
C SER A 191 17.78 -4.24 8.06
N GLN A 192 18.64 -3.23 8.18
CA GLN A 192 18.92 -2.32 7.06
C GLN A 192 19.65 -3.02 5.90
N ARG A 193 20.60 -3.94 6.22
CA ARG A 193 21.30 -4.75 5.21
C ARG A 193 20.35 -5.71 4.51
N ASP A 194 19.50 -6.37 5.28
CA ASP A 194 18.51 -7.31 4.77
C ASP A 194 17.54 -6.57 3.84
N LEU A 195 17.07 -5.38 4.23
CA LEU A 195 16.23 -4.54 3.39
C LEU A 195 16.88 -4.24 2.04
N LEU A 196 18.17 -3.88 2.00
CA LEU A 196 18.86 -3.59 0.74
C LEU A 196 19.01 -4.86 -0.13
N ILE A 197 19.39 -5.98 0.46
CA ILE A 197 19.53 -7.25 -0.28
C ILE A 197 18.17 -7.70 -0.82
N GLN A 198 17.12 -7.65 -0.01
CA GLN A 198 15.77 -8.01 -0.43
C GLN A 198 15.29 -7.12 -1.59
N THR A 199 15.41 -5.80 -1.45
CA THR A 199 15.04 -4.85 -2.52
C THR A 199 15.74 -5.15 -3.84
N LEU A 200 17.01 -5.52 -3.82
CA LEU A 200 17.77 -5.90 -5.01
C LEU A 200 17.34 -7.27 -5.56
N SER A 201 16.92 -8.20 -4.71
CA SER A 201 16.56 -9.57 -5.11
C SER A 201 15.18 -9.66 -5.77
N ASP A 202 14.20 -8.88 -5.30
CA ASP A 202 12.79 -8.96 -5.73
C ASP A 202 12.50 -8.38 -7.11
N SER A 203 13.52 -7.91 -7.77
CA SER A 203 13.40 -7.07 -8.96
C SER A 203 13.21 -7.81 -10.29
N ALA A 204 13.38 -9.12 -10.34
CA ALA A 204 13.39 -9.88 -11.59
C ALA A 204 12.04 -9.80 -12.34
N ASP A 205 10.92 -9.80 -11.60
CA ASP A 205 9.55 -9.80 -12.14
C ASP A 205 8.75 -8.56 -11.68
N LEU A 206 9.44 -7.49 -11.26
CA LEU A 206 8.83 -6.30 -10.65
C LEU A 206 7.67 -5.73 -11.48
N SER A 207 7.77 -5.72 -12.82
CA SER A 207 6.71 -5.16 -13.67
C SER A 207 5.41 -5.95 -13.59
N GLU A 208 5.50 -7.29 -13.60
CA GLU A 208 4.34 -8.18 -13.50
C GLU A 208 3.73 -8.10 -12.09
N VAL A 209 4.55 -8.17 -11.06
CA VAL A 209 4.12 -8.04 -9.65
C VAL A 209 3.40 -6.72 -9.42
N MET A 210 3.91 -5.62 -9.96
CA MET A 210 3.28 -4.30 -9.83
C MET A 210 1.98 -4.17 -10.63
N ASP A 211 1.87 -4.80 -11.79
CA ASP A 211 0.61 -4.84 -12.56
C ASP A 211 -0.46 -5.60 -11.76
N ASP A 212 -0.13 -6.76 -11.22
CA ASP A 212 -1.04 -7.58 -10.40
C ASP A 212 -1.44 -6.85 -9.11
N MET A 213 -0.51 -6.13 -8.48
CA MET A 213 -0.77 -5.34 -7.28
C MET A 213 -1.72 -4.18 -7.54
N VAL A 214 -1.55 -3.46 -8.65
CA VAL A 214 -2.46 -2.37 -9.05
C VAL A 214 -3.85 -2.91 -9.35
N ASP A 215 -3.96 -4.06 -10.01
CA ASP A 215 -5.23 -4.70 -10.29
C ASP A 215 -5.90 -5.18 -8.99
N ALA A 216 -5.18 -5.85 -8.10
CA ALA A 216 -5.69 -6.27 -6.80
C ALA A 216 -6.18 -5.08 -5.96
N TRP A 217 -5.43 -3.99 -5.94
CA TRP A 217 -5.82 -2.76 -5.28
C TRP A 217 -7.12 -2.19 -5.87
N ARG A 218 -7.20 -2.10 -7.20
CA ARG A 218 -8.35 -1.55 -7.93
C ARG A 218 -9.62 -2.34 -7.71
N TYR A 219 -9.50 -3.67 -7.64
CA TYR A 219 -10.61 -4.59 -7.47
C TYR A 219 -10.82 -5.07 -6.03
N GLY A 220 -10.08 -4.50 -5.08
CA GLY A 220 -10.22 -4.78 -3.64
C GLY A 220 -9.97 -6.24 -3.28
N ASP A 221 -9.06 -6.91 -3.98
CA ASP A 221 -8.59 -8.26 -3.64
C ASP A 221 -7.63 -8.19 -2.46
N ILE A 222 -8.23 -8.16 -1.26
CA ILE A 222 -7.50 -8.01 -0.01
C ILE A 222 -6.64 -9.23 0.30
N GLU A 223 -7.05 -10.42 -0.11
CA GLU A 223 -6.27 -11.65 0.10
C GLU A 223 -4.98 -11.61 -0.72
N PHE A 224 -5.05 -11.18 -1.98
CA PHE A 224 -3.86 -11.01 -2.81
C PHE A 224 -2.95 -9.91 -2.24
N LEU A 225 -3.49 -8.74 -1.87
CA LEU A 225 -2.71 -7.65 -1.28
C LEU A 225 -2.03 -8.07 0.02
N GLU A 226 -2.75 -8.77 0.92
CA GLU A 226 -2.17 -9.29 2.15
C GLU A 226 -1.00 -10.22 1.86
N LYS A 227 -1.21 -11.19 0.98
CA LYS A 227 -0.16 -12.14 0.61
C LYS A 227 1.04 -11.47 -0.02
N SER A 228 0.82 -10.54 -0.95
CA SER A 228 1.92 -9.89 -1.70
C SER A 228 2.69 -8.86 -0.89
N LEU A 229 2.02 -8.16 0.05
CA LEU A 229 2.64 -7.07 0.83
C LEU A 229 3.23 -7.56 2.16
N LEU A 230 2.71 -8.64 2.75
CA LEU A 230 3.12 -9.09 4.08
C LEU A 230 3.94 -10.38 4.09
N ALA A 231 3.92 -11.20 3.00
CA ALA A 231 4.59 -12.50 3.02
C ALA A 231 6.09 -12.36 3.35
N ASP A 232 6.77 -11.48 2.65
CA ASP A 232 8.20 -11.28 2.80
C ASP A 232 8.54 -10.49 4.08
N MET A 233 7.69 -9.53 4.47
CA MET A 233 7.90 -8.75 5.70
C MET A 233 7.82 -9.60 6.97
N GLN A 234 7.08 -10.71 6.97
CA GLN A 234 7.00 -11.60 8.15
C GLN A 234 8.33 -12.31 8.44
N GLU A 235 9.23 -12.41 7.49
CA GLU A 235 10.58 -12.93 7.69
C GLU A 235 11.51 -11.92 8.37
N PHE A 236 11.15 -10.61 8.34
CA PHE A 236 11.90 -9.50 8.91
C PHE A 236 11.14 -8.84 10.06
N ASP A 237 11.09 -9.50 11.21
CA ASP A 237 10.29 -9.09 12.39
C ASP A 237 10.49 -7.61 12.78
N GLU A 238 11.72 -7.11 12.82
CA GLU A 238 12.02 -5.74 13.21
C GLU A 238 11.41 -4.75 12.20
N LEU A 239 11.58 -5.01 10.92
CA LEU A 239 11.04 -4.19 9.83
C LEU A 239 9.50 -4.17 9.87
N HIS A 240 8.87 -5.34 10.00
CA HIS A 240 7.43 -5.47 10.12
C HIS A 240 6.87 -4.72 11.34
N GLN A 241 7.51 -4.86 12.50
CA GLN A 241 7.10 -4.13 13.71
C GLN A 241 7.23 -2.63 13.53
N ALA A 242 8.33 -2.15 12.94
CA ALA A 242 8.60 -0.73 12.77
C ALA A 242 7.68 -0.08 11.72
N ILE A 243 7.59 -0.68 10.53
CA ILE A 243 6.87 -0.08 9.40
C ILE A 243 5.35 -0.28 9.51
N VAL A 244 4.87 -1.40 10.04
CA VAL A 244 3.44 -1.72 10.03
C VAL A 244 2.82 -1.67 11.42
N VAL A 245 3.28 -2.54 12.32
CA VAL A 245 2.53 -2.83 13.55
C VAL A 245 2.47 -1.63 14.49
N ASN A 246 3.60 -0.98 14.74
CA ASN A 246 3.67 0.14 15.67
C ASN A 246 2.93 1.36 15.12
N ARG A 247 3.06 1.64 13.83
CA ARG A 247 2.36 2.74 13.17
C ARG A 247 0.84 2.51 13.19
N ASN A 248 0.37 1.34 12.80
CA ASN A 248 -1.05 1.00 12.80
C ASN A 248 -1.67 1.13 14.20
N ARG A 249 -0.96 0.71 15.25
CA ARG A 249 -1.43 0.86 16.63
C ARG A 249 -1.57 2.32 17.04
N ASN A 250 -0.62 3.17 16.66
CA ASN A 250 -0.67 4.60 16.93
C ASN A 250 -1.82 5.26 16.15
N TRP A 251 -1.96 4.94 14.87
CA TRP A 251 -3.00 5.49 14.03
C TRP A 251 -4.41 5.10 14.48
N VAL A 252 -4.59 3.86 14.94
CA VAL A 252 -5.88 3.41 15.49
C VAL A 252 -6.31 4.27 16.67
N VAL A 253 -5.39 4.69 17.54
CA VAL A 253 -5.71 5.62 18.65
C VAL A 253 -6.19 6.96 18.11
N ARG A 254 -5.51 7.51 17.10
CA ARG A 254 -5.91 8.76 16.46
C ARG A 254 -7.26 8.65 15.75
N ILE A 255 -7.50 7.54 15.05
CA ILE A 255 -8.79 7.27 14.38
C ILE A 255 -9.93 7.18 15.39
N GLU A 256 -9.70 6.57 16.56
CA GLU A 256 -10.72 6.54 17.64
C GLU A 256 -11.04 7.94 18.22
N GLU A 257 -10.09 8.87 18.19
CA GLU A 257 -10.35 10.28 18.54
C GLU A 257 -11.23 10.94 17.49
N LEU A 258 -10.87 10.79 16.21
CA LEU A 258 -11.62 11.35 15.08
C LEU A 258 -13.06 10.82 15.02
N LEU A 259 -13.30 9.55 15.34
CA LEU A 259 -14.66 8.96 15.42
C LEU A 259 -15.55 9.60 16.50
N ARG A 260 -15.01 10.43 17.39
CA ARG A 260 -15.76 11.20 18.40
C ARG A 260 -16.04 12.64 17.98
N GLU A 261 -15.46 13.06 16.87
CA GLU A 261 -15.63 14.38 16.30
C GLU A 261 -16.95 14.45 15.50
N LYS A 262 -17.18 15.53 14.76
CA LYS A 262 -18.40 15.70 13.96
C LYS A 262 -18.13 15.69 12.47
N ASP A 263 -16.89 15.98 12.10
CA ASP A 263 -16.48 16.10 10.72
C ASP A 263 -16.21 14.70 10.12
N ASP A 264 -16.59 14.52 8.88
CA ASP A 264 -16.30 13.32 8.11
C ASP A 264 -14.87 13.37 7.55
N TYR A 265 -14.16 12.24 7.58
CA TYR A 265 -12.77 12.19 7.16
C TYR A 265 -12.52 11.11 6.12
N LEU A 266 -11.70 11.42 5.11
CA LEU A 266 -11.08 10.42 4.26
C LEU A 266 -9.61 10.24 4.70
N ILE A 267 -9.31 9.10 5.28
CA ILE A 267 -7.96 8.72 5.71
C ILE A 267 -7.31 7.91 4.59
N ILE A 268 -6.15 8.36 4.12
CA ILE A 268 -5.42 7.78 2.99
C ILE A 268 -4.07 7.31 3.51
N VAL A 269 -3.87 6.01 3.53
CA VAL A 269 -2.62 5.37 3.97
C VAL A 269 -2.26 4.23 3.02
N GLY A 270 -0.98 3.87 2.93
CA GLY A 270 -0.54 2.79 2.07
C GLY A 270 -1.34 1.51 2.31
N ALA A 271 -1.71 0.80 1.22
CA ALA A 271 -2.56 -0.40 1.28
C ALA A 271 -2.02 -1.47 2.23
N LEU A 272 -0.70 -1.54 2.41
CA LEU A 272 -0.02 -2.40 3.38
C LEU A 272 -0.58 -2.25 4.81
N HIS A 273 -0.96 -1.03 5.21
CA HIS A 273 -1.47 -0.74 6.55
C HIS A 273 -2.91 -1.20 6.78
N LEU A 274 -3.64 -1.58 5.73
CA LEU A 274 -5.05 -1.92 5.82
C LEU A 274 -5.34 -3.42 5.69
N VAL A 275 -4.30 -4.23 5.43
CA VAL A 275 -4.44 -5.69 5.24
C VAL A 275 -3.88 -6.48 6.42
N GLY A 276 -4.29 -7.73 6.53
CA GLY A 276 -3.81 -8.66 7.55
C GLY A 276 -4.31 -8.38 8.97
N ASP A 277 -3.85 -9.23 9.88
CA ASP A 277 -4.27 -9.23 11.29
C ASP A 277 -3.92 -7.96 12.06
N GLN A 278 -2.84 -7.30 11.69
CA GLN A 278 -2.39 -6.03 12.26
C GLN A 278 -2.83 -4.81 11.43
N GLY A 279 -3.62 -5.03 10.37
CA GLY A 279 -4.19 -3.95 9.56
C GLY A 279 -5.19 -3.11 10.36
N VAL A 280 -5.23 -1.82 10.06
CA VAL A 280 -6.08 -0.83 10.76
C VAL A 280 -7.56 -1.26 10.79
N PRO A 281 -8.17 -1.78 9.69
CA PRO A 281 -9.55 -2.27 9.71
C PRO A 281 -9.77 -3.39 10.73
N ASN A 282 -8.86 -4.36 10.80
CA ASN A 282 -8.94 -5.47 11.73
C ASN A 282 -8.72 -5.03 13.18
N LEU A 283 -7.79 -4.12 13.42
CA LEU A 283 -7.55 -3.55 14.75
C LEU A 283 -8.78 -2.79 15.27
N LEU A 284 -9.43 -1.99 14.44
CA LEU A 284 -10.67 -1.28 14.79
C LEU A 284 -11.83 -2.26 15.04
N SER A 285 -11.98 -3.30 14.20
CA SER A 285 -12.99 -4.34 14.40
C SER A 285 -12.84 -5.06 15.75
N ARG A 286 -11.58 -5.37 16.14
CA ARG A 286 -11.28 -5.99 17.45
C ARG A 286 -11.58 -5.05 18.64
N ARG A 287 -11.63 -3.75 18.40
CA ARG A 287 -12.02 -2.72 19.39
C ARG A 287 -13.55 -2.47 19.43
N GLY A 288 -14.32 -3.19 18.59
CA GLY A 288 -15.77 -3.18 18.60
C GLY A 288 -16.42 -2.21 17.60
N TYR A 289 -15.63 -1.60 16.72
CA TYR A 289 -16.17 -0.78 15.62
C TYR A 289 -16.70 -1.67 14.50
N THR A 290 -17.76 -1.22 13.85
CA THR A 290 -18.26 -1.86 12.61
C THR A 290 -17.46 -1.29 11.45
N VAL A 291 -16.62 -2.12 10.84
CA VAL A 291 -15.79 -1.76 9.68
C VAL A 291 -16.36 -2.48 8.46
N LYS A 292 -16.72 -1.73 7.43
CA LYS A 292 -17.36 -2.23 6.23
C LYS A 292 -16.53 -1.91 5.00
N GLN A 293 -16.06 -2.94 4.28
CA GLN A 293 -15.43 -2.74 2.98
C GLN A 293 -16.43 -2.18 1.97
N LEU A 294 -16.03 -1.14 1.25
CA LEU A 294 -16.86 -0.48 0.24
C LEU A 294 -16.72 -1.16 -1.13
N HIS A 295 -17.66 -0.86 -2.01
CA HIS A 295 -17.74 -1.42 -3.34
C HIS A 295 -17.85 -0.32 -4.38
N GLN A 296 -17.16 -0.50 -5.50
CA GLN A 296 -17.42 0.28 -6.70
C GLN A 296 -18.81 -0.10 -7.23
N PRO A 297 -19.75 0.84 -7.41
CA PRO A 297 -21.03 0.52 -8.02
C PRO A 297 -20.85 -0.01 -9.46
N PRO A 298 -21.76 -0.85 -9.95
CA PRO A 298 -21.75 -1.27 -11.35
C PRO A 298 -21.91 -0.05 -12.28
N ASN A 299 -21.20 -0.09 -13.40
CA ASN A 299 -21.25 0.95 -14.43
C ASN A 299 -22.60 0.99 -15.16
#